data_bfe5307323f5e7a6fe32c6f71b5dea76
#
_entry.id   bfe5307323f5e7a6fe32c6f71b5dea76
#
_cell.length_a   1.000
_cell.length_b   1.000
_cell.length_c   1.000
_cell.angle_alpha   90.00
_cell.angle_beta   90.00
_cell.angle_gamma   90.00
#
_symmetry.space_group_name_H-M   'P 1'
#
loop_
_entity.id
_entity.type
_entity.pdbx_description
1 polymer ?
#
loop_
_entity_poly.entity_id
_entity_poly.type
_entity_poly.pdbx_seq_one_letter_code
_entity_poly.pdbx_strand_id
1 'polypeptide(L)'
;MRKYRPMLIVSSTSWTADEDFSILLSALKLYDVKAASRNACSGDCVTLPPLAVLITGKGPLREHYEQEISQMELQQVRIATAWLSAEDYPLLLGSADLGVSMHTSSSGLDLPMKVVDMLGCGTPVCAFRFSCINELVTEANGLVFDSAEELAQHVQDLAESQLSESDGIYQQLFEGAAAFRSIDWETNYKRALELF
;
A
#
# COMPACT_ATOMS: atom_id res chain seq x y z
N MET A 1 5.61 19.53 7.17
CA MET A 1 7.03 19.10 7.13
C MET A 1 7.31 17.83 6.28
N ARG A 2 6.30 17.19 5.65
CA ARG A 2 6.48 15.98 4.83
C ARG A 2 6.71 16.24 3.33
N LYS A 3 6.62 17.47 2.88
CA LYS A 3 6.61 17.91 1.46
C LYS A 3 7.87 17.55 0.63
N TYR A 4 8.95 17.11 1.25
CA TYR A 4 10.26 16.91 0.57
C TYR A 4 10.87 15.51 0.75
N ARG A 5 10.15 14.55 1.33
CA ARG A 5 10.60 13.17 1.42
C ARG A 5 9.89 12.28 0.39
N PRO A 6 10.52 11.18 -0.02
CA PRO A 6 9.82 10.16 -0.79
C PRO A 6 8.56 9.66 -0.07
N MET A 7 7.51 9.35 -0.84
CA MET A 7 6.35 8.62 -0.32
C MET A 7 6.77 7.19 0.01
N LEU A 8 6.57 6.76 1.24
CA LEU A 8 6.94 5.42 1.70
C LEU A 8 5.75 4.46 1.53
N ILE A 9 5.95 3.49 0.66
CA ILE A 9 5.00 2.40 0.44
C ILE A 9 5.54 1.13 1.09
N VAL A 10 4.69 0.40 1.82
CA VAL A 10 5.02 -0.89 2.39
C VAL A 10 4.13 -1.98 1.81
N SER A 11 4.72 -3.15 1.53
CA SER A 11 3.98 -4.37 1.22
C SER A 11 4.50 -5.52 2.05
N SER A 12 3.61 -6.30 2.64
CA SER A 12 3.96 -7.49 3.41
C SER A 12 3.53 -8.73 2.64
N THR A 13 4.41 -9.72 2.54
CA THR A 13 4.17 -10.89 1.69
C THR A 13 4.73 -12.17 2.30
N SER A 14 4.13 -13.29 1.92
CA SER A 14 4.67 -14.63 2.15
C SER A 14 5.48 -15.13 0.95
N TRP A 15 5.61 -14.33 -0.10
CA TRP A 15 6.30 -14.67 -1.35
C TRP A 15 5.85 -16.03 -1.92
N THR A 16 4.54 -16.25 -1.94
CA THR A 16 3.87 -17.45 -2.45
C THR A 16 3.16 -17.17 -3.76
N ALA A 17 2.79 -18.21 -4.52
CA ALA A 17 2.23 -18.06 -5.86
C ALA A 17 0.82 -17.44 -5.88
N ASP A 18 0.13 -17.38 -4.75
CA ASP A 18 -1.17 -16.73 -4.57
C ASP A 18 -1.06 -15.19 -4.44
N GLU A 19 0.16 -14.67 -4.31
CA GLU A 19 0.45 -13.24 -4.29
C GLU A 19 1.26 -12.86 -5.55
N ASP A 20 0.58 -12.46 -6.62
CA ASP A 20 1.26 -12.08 -7.88
C ASP A 20 1.90 -10.68 -7.76
N PHE A 21 3.16 -10.66 -7.36
CA PHE A 21 3.94 -9.42 -7.24
C PHE A 21 4.29 -8.78 -8.59
N SER A 22 4.11 -9.46 -9.72
CA SER A 22 4.32 -8.86 -11.04
C SER A 22 3.38 -7.67 -11.28
N ILE A 23 2.19 -7.70 -10.69
CA ILE A 23 1.22 -6.59 -10.73
C ILE A 23 1.78 -5.37 -9.99
N LEU A 24 2.31 -5.54 -8.78
CA LEU A 24 2.93 -4.45 -8.03
C LEU A 24 4.14 -3.88 -8.77
N LEU A 25 5.05 -4.74 -9.27
CA LEU A 25 6.24 -4.29 -10.00
C LEU A 25 5.87 -3.53 -11.27
N SER A 26 4.85 -4.00 -12.00
CA SER A 26 4.32 -3.32 -13.19
C SER A 26 3.72 -1.96 -12.84
N ALA A 27 2.94 -1.86 -11.76
CA ALA A 27 2.38 -0.60 -11.29
C ALA A 27 3.46 0.41 -10.92
N LEU A 28 4.50 -0.04 -10.21
CA LEU A 28 5.64 0.80 -9.85
C LEU A 28 6.42 1.31 -11.06
N LYS A 29 6.56 0.49 -12.10
CA LYS A 29 7.17 0.88 -13.38
C LYS A 29 6.33 1.93 -14.10
N LEU A 30 5.00 1.78 -14.13
CA LEU A 30 4.08 2.76 -14.71
C LEU A 30 4.17 4.10 -13.96
N TYR A 31 4.20 4.07 -12.64
CA TYR A 31 4.41 5.26 -11.83
C TYR A 31 5.74 5.93 -12.14
N ASP A 32 6.84 5.17 -12.20
CA ASP A 32 8.19 5.67 -12.46
C ASP A 32 8.27 6.45 -13.77
N VAL A 33 7.74 5.88 -14.85
CA VAL A 33 7.68 6.52 -16.18
C VAL A 33 6.87 7.81 -16.12
N LYS A 34 5.72 7.80 -15.44
CA LYS A 34 4.86 8.98 -15.31
C LYS A 34 5.52 10.07 -14.49
N ALA A 35 6.14 9.72 -13.37
CA ALA A 35 6.83 10.67 -12.49
C ALA A 35 8.05 11.28 -13.20
N ALA A 36 8.85 10.47 -13.88
CA ALA A 36 9.99 10.96 -14.67
C ALA A 36 9.54 11.94 -15.76
N SER A 37 8.47 11.63 -16.49
CA SER A 37 7.91 12.51 -17.53
C SER A 37 7.41 13.84 -16.97
N ARG A 38 6.64 13.79 -15.86
CA ARG A 38 6.12 15.02 -15.22
C ARG A 38 7.22 15.89 -14.64
N ASN A 39 8.19 15.28 -13.98
CA ASN A 39 9.28 15.99 -13.33
C ASN A 39 10.28 16.61 -14.33
N ALA A 40 10.28 16.14 -15.59
CA ALA A 40 11.06 16.71 -16.68
C ALA A 40 10.35 17.89 -17.39
N CYS A 41 9.05 18.10 -17.17
CA CYS A 41 8.30 19.20 -17.78
C CYS A 41 8.67 20.55 -17.16
N SER A 42 9.04 21.52 -17.99
CA SER A 42 9.40 22.89 -17.60
C SER A 42 8.19 23.83 -17.49
N GLY A 43 7.06 23.38 -16.94
CA GLY A 43 5.81 24.16 -16.83
C GLY A 43 5.07 23.91 -15.52
N ASP A 44 3.83 24.43 -15.40
CA ASP A 44 2.94 24.25 -14.21
C ASP A 44 2.45 22.80 -14.00
N CYS A 45 3.25 21.81 -14.37
CA CYS A 45 2.93 20.40 -14.11
C CYS A 45 3.13 20.09 -12.61
N VAL A 46 2.13 19.50 -12.00
CA VAL A 46 2.26 18.95 -10.64
C VAL A 46 3.32 17.86 -10.67
N THR A 47 4.43 18.08 -9.98
CA THR A 47 5.49 17.07 -9.83
C THR A 47 5.02 15.94 -8.95
N LEU A 48 5.40 14.70 -9.30
CA LEU A 48 5.15 13.54 -8.46
C LEU A 48 6.34 13.27 -7.54
N PRO A 49 6.11 12.91 -6.27
CA PRO A 49 7.22 12.60 -5.35
C PRO A 49 7.90 11.30 -5.77
N PRO A 50 9.18 11.12 -5.49
CA PRO A 50 9.80 9.80 -5.61
C PRO A 50 9.16 8.82 -4.62
N LEU A 51 9.17 7.52 -4.96
CA LEU A 51 8.71 6.46 -4.08
C LEU A 51 9.86 5.70 -3.45
N ALA A 52 9.70 5.40 -2.16
CA ALA A 52 10.47 4.39 -1.45
C ALA A 52 9.53 3.23 -1.13
N VAL A 53 9.81 2.05 -1.68
CA VAL A 53 8.97 0.87 -1.52
C VAL A 53 9.74 -0.17 -0.72
N LEU A 54 9.20 -0.60 0.40
CA LEU A 54 9.76 -1.67 1.21
C LEU A 54 8.83 -2.88 1.21
N ILE A 55 9.34 -4.00 0.68
CA ILE A 55 8.61 -5.28 0.66
C ILE A 55 9.19 -6.16 1.76
N THR A 56 8.35 -6.54 2.72
CA THR A 56 8.77 -7.35 3.87
C THR A 56 8.14 -8.72 3.84
N GLY A 57 8.95 -9.74 4.12
CA GLY A 57 8.48 -11.12 4.19
C GLY A 57 9.53 -12.16 3.87
N LYS A 58 9.18 -13.42 4.10
CA LYS A 58 9.96 -14.61 3.73
C LYS A 58 9.10 -15.55 2.92
N GLY A 59 9.70 -16.24 1.96
CA GLY A 59 8.99 -17.26 1.19
C GLY A 59 9.74 -17.71 -0.06
N PRO A 60 9.19 -18.71 -0.77
CA PRO A 60 9.89 -19.43 -1.83
C PRO A 60 10.18 -18.58 -3.08
N LEU A 61 9.33 -17.59 -3.40
CA LEU A 61 9.50 -16.76 -4.60
C LEU A 61 10.31 -15.49 -4.36
N ARG A 62 10.86 -15.28 -3.16
CA ARG A 62 11.60 -14.07 -2.81
C ARG A 62 12.79 -13.83 -3.77
N GLU A 63 13.63 -14.82 -3.98
CA GLU A 63 14.81 -14.70 -4.84
C GLU A 63 14.43 -14.41 -6.30
N HIS A 64 13.33 -15.00 -6.78
CA HIS A 64 12.81 -14.73 -8.11
C HIS A 64 12.45 -13.25 -8.29
N TYR A 65 11.64 -12.68 -7.39
CA TYR A 65 11.25 -11.28 -7.47
C TYR A 65 12.40 -10.31 -7.16
N GLU A 66 13.35 -10.66 -6.29
CA GLU A 66 14.56 -9.87 -6.08
C GLU A 66 15.42 -9.79 -7.35
N GLN A 67 15.49 -10.86 -8.15
CA GLN A 67 16.13 -10.84 -9.45
C GLN A 67 15.39 -9.92 -10.44
N GLU A 68 14.07 -10.01 -10.52
CA GLU A 68 13.26 -9.10 -11.36
C GLU A 68 13.47 -7.63 -10.95
N ILE A 69 13.37 -7.33 -9.66
CA ILE A 69 13.60 -5.98 -9.13
C ILE A 69 14.99 -5.45 -9.52
N SER A 70 16.03 -6.30 -9.44
CA SER A 70 17.39 -5.91 -9.78
C SER A 70 17.60 -5.54 -11.26
N GLN A 71 16.72 -6.02 -12.13
CA GLN A 71 16.74 -5.73 -13.57
C GLN A 71 15.89 -4.51 -13.95
N MET A 72 15.12 -3.97 -12.99
CA MET A 72 14.28 -2.79 -13.25
C MET A 72 15.13 -1.51 -13.28
N GLU A 73 15.10 -0.82 -14.41
CA GLU A 73 15.72 0.51 -14.55
C GLU A 73 14.74 1.60 -14.09
N LEU A 74 14.69 1.87 -12.79
CA LEU A 74 13.81 2.85 -12.18
C LEU A 74 14.56 4.14 -11.80
N GLN A 75 13.97 5.30 -12.08
CA GLN A 75 14.54 6.61 -11.81
C GLN A 75 13.93 7.29 -10.57
N GLN A 76 12.63 7.20 -10.43
CA GLN A 76 11.83 7.87 -9.38
C GLN A 76 11.36 6.90 -8.28
N VAL A 77 11.55 5.59 -8.47
CA VAL A 77 11.15 4.56 -7.52
C VAL A 77 12.38 3.80 -7.02
N ARG A 78 12.43 3.55 -5.72
CA ARG A 78 13.44 2.68 -5.10
C ARG A 78 12.73 1.57 -4.36
N ILE A 79 13.09 0.32 -4.68
CA ILE A 79 12.51 -0.89 -4.07
C ILE A 79 13.57 -1.57 -3.24
N ALA A 80 13.22 -1.94 -2.03
CA ALA A 80 14.04 -2.75 -1.14
C ALA A 80 13.22 -3.89 -0.55
N THR A 81 13.87 -5.01 -0.25
CA THR A 81 13.26 -6.12 0.46
C THR A 81 13.91 -6.27 1.83
N ALA A 82 13.14 -6.62 2.84
CA ALA A 82 13.64 -6.82 4.20
C ALA A 82 12.88 -7.93 4.92
N TRP A 83 13.50 -8.47 5.96
CA TRP A 83 12.80 -9.21 7.00
C TRP A 83 12.99 -8.47 8.32
N LEU A 84 11.88 -8.22 9.00
CA LEU A 84 11.87 -7.44 10.23
C LEU A 84 11.59 -8.32 11.45
N SER A 85 12.03 -7.85 12.61
CA SER A 85 11.63 -8.41 13.89
C SER A 85 10.15 -8.11 14.17
N ALA A 86 9.55 -8.81 15.12
CA ALA A 86 8.16 -8.55 15.53
C ALA A 86 7.99 -7.15 16.15
N GLU A 87 9.04 -6.61 16.74
CA GLU A 87 9.06 -5.28 17.34
C GLU A 87 9.17 -4.18 16.28
N ASP A 88 9.95 -4.42 15.21
CA ASP A 88 10.21 -3.42 14.17
C ASP A 88 9.09 -3.36 13.13
N TYR A 89 8.39 -4.49 12.91
CA TYR A 89 7.35 -4.59 11.89
C TYR A 89 6.23 -3.56 12.06
N PRO A 90 5.58 -3.41 13.22
CA PRO A 90 4.55 -2.38 13.41
C PRO A 90 5.10 -0.96 13.35
N LEU A 91 6.38 -0.73 13.68
CA LEU A 91 7.02 0.57 13.55
C LEU A 91 7.18 0.96 12.08
N LEU A 92 7.56 0.00 11.23
CA LEU A 92 7.60 0.21 9.79
C LEU A 92 6.19 0.53 9.26
N LEU A 93 5.18 -0.29 9.58
CA LEU A 93 3.82 -0.08 9.10
C LEU A 93 3.32 1.32 9.48
N GLY A 94 3.43 1.71 10.76
CA GLY A 94 3.00 3.02 11.24
C GLY A 94 3.83 4.21 10.71
N SER A 95 4.97 3.96 10.06
CA SER A 95 5.80 4.98 9.41
C SER A 95 5.48 5.15 7.93
N ALA A 96 4.79 4.18 7.33
CA ALA A 96 4.45 4.19 5.91
C ALA A 96 3.33 5.20 5.60
N ASP A 97 3.35 5.71 4.39
CA ASP A 97 2.28 6.56 3.86
C ASP A 97 1.16 5.72 3.24
N LEU A 98 1.50 4.54 2.73
CA LEU A 98 0.55 3.63 2.08
C LEU A 98 0.99 2.18 2.25
N GLY A 99 0.05 1.31 2.58
CA GLY A 99 0.19 -0.13 2.51
C GLY A 99 -0.32 -0.68 1.18
N VAL A 100 0.34 -1.67 0.60
CA VAL A 100 -0.16 -2.39 -0.58
C VAL A 100 -0.24 -3.88 -0.27
N SER A 101 -1.42 -4.47 -0.46
CA SER A 101 -1.66 -5.91 -0.29
C SER A 101 -1.98 -6.57 -1.61
N MET A 102 -1.16 -7.56 -1.97
CA MET A 102 -1.34 -8.41 -3.14
C MET A 102 -2.06 -9.72 -2.81
N HIS A 103 -2.54 -9.86 -1.57
CA HIS A 103 -3.19 -11.09 -1.11
C HIS A 103 -4.47 -11.36 -1.90
N THR A 104 -4.58 -12.57 -2.40
CA THR A 104 -5.81 -13.16 -2.92
C THR A 104 -6.17 -14.36 -2.09
N SER A 105 -7.39 -14.39 -1.57
CA SER A 105 -7.85 -15.53 -0.79
C SER A 105 -8.02 -16.76 -1.66
N SER A 106 -7.41 -17.88 -1.30
CA SER A 106 -7.61 -19.17 -1.98
C SER A 106 -9.03 -19.72 -1.80
N SER A 107 -9.68 -19.38 -0.69
CA SER A 107 -11.09 -19.72 -0.40
C SER A 107 -12.06 -18.64 -0.88
N GLY A 108 -11.58 -17.43 -1.12
CA GLY A 108 -12.37 -16.24 -1.41
C GLY A 108 -13.10 -15.67 -0.18
N LEU A 109 -12.86 -16.18 1.02
CA LEU A 109 -13.63 -15.88 2.23
C LEU A 109 -12.77 -15.37 3.40
N ASP A 110 -11.44 -15.49 3.36
CA ASP A 110 -10.57 -15.03 4.43
C ASP A 110 -10.14 -13.57 4.22
N LEU A 111 -10.09 -12.83 5.31
CA LEU A 111 -9.58 -11.46 5.31
C LEU A 111 -8.05 -11.45 5.56
N PRO A 112 -7.28 -10.63 4.80
CA PRO A 112 -5.83 -10.62 4.90
C PRO A 112 -5.36 -9.97 6.21
N MET A 113 -4.74 -10.74 7.10
CA MET A 113 -4.16 -10.23 8.35
C MET A 113 -3.17 -9.09 8.10
N LYS A 114 -2.45 -9.11 6.97
CA LYS A 114 -1.52 -8.05 6.56
C LYS A 114 -2.20 -6.69 6.41
N VAL A 115 -3.44 -6.68 5.91
CA VAL A 115 -4.25 -5.44 5.81
C VAL A 115 -4.75 -5.01 7.20
N VAL A 116 -5.15 -5.96 8.06
CA VAL A 116 -5.51 -5.66 9.45
C VAL A 116 -4.33 -5.03 10.19
N ASP A 117 -3.11 -5.56 10.00
CA ASP A 117 -1.88 -5.01 10.60
C ASP A 117 -1.62 -3.57 10.13
N MET A 118 -1.74 -3.30 8.81
CA MET A 118 -1.55 -1.97 8.23
C MET A 118 -2.56 -0.98 8.80
N LEU A 119 -3.85 -1.30 8.75
CA LEU A 119 -4.92 -0.45 9.29
C LEU A 119 -4.80 -0.29 10.81
N GLY A 120 -4.41 -1.36 11.53
CA GLY A 120 -4.13 -1.34 12.97
C GLY A 120 -2.96 -0.42 13.35
N CYS A 121 -2.04 -0.18 12.44
CA CYS A 121 -0.97 0.81 12.58
C CYS A 121 -1.37 2.22 12.11
N GLY A 122 -2.59 2.39 11.58
CA GLY A 122 -3.10 3.66 11.08
C GLY A 122 -2.61 4.01 9.67
N THR A 123 -2.20 3.01 8.90
CA THR A 123 -1.72 3.17 7.52
C THR A 123 -2.85 2.85 6.55
N PRO A 124 -3.25 3.77 5.65
CA PRO A 124 -4.23 3.50 4.61
C PRO A 124 -3.70 2.46 3.62
N VAL A 125 -4.60 1.73 2.95
CA VAL A 125 -4.20 0.60 2.13
C VAL A 125 -4.75 0.66 0.70
N CYS A 126 -3.96 0.12 -0.25
CA CYS A 126 -4.45 -0.37 -1.52
C CYS A 126 -4.43 -1.90 -1.50
N ALA A 127 -5.56 -2.56 -1.74
CA ALA A 127 -5.67 -4.01 -1.69
C ALA A 127 -6.15 -4.59 -3.02
N PHE A 128 -5.58 -5.73 -3.42
CA PHE A 128 -6.04 -6.45 -4.58
C PHE A 128 -7.46 -6.96 -4.35
N ARG A 129 -8.32 -6.84 -5.39
CA ARG A 129 -9.75 -7.17 -5.31
C ARG A 129 -9.98 -8.67 -5.20
N PHE A 130 -10.81 -9.08 -4.25
CA PHE A 130 -11.44 -10.38 -4.18
C PHE A 130 -12.77 -10.27 -3.41
N SER A 131 -13.56 -11.34 -3.35
CA SER A 131 -14.98 -11.29 -3.00
C SER A 131 -15.32 -10.58 -1.68
N CYS A 132 -14.54 -10.79 -0.62
CA CYS A 132 -14.84 -10.25 0.71
C CYS A 132 -13.93 -9.10 1.18
N ILE A 133 -13.01 -8.62 0.33
CA ILE A 133 -12.06 -7.56 0.74
C ILE A 133 -12.76 -6.29 1.23
N ASN A 134 -13.94 -5.98 0.69
CA ASN A 134 -14.71 -4.79 1.05
C ASN A 134 -15.30 -4.84 2.48
N GLU A 135 -15.25 -5.99 3.15
CA GLU A 135 -15.58 -6.09 4.58
C GLU A 135 -14.51 -5.40 5.45
N LEU A 136 -13.28 -5.31 4.95
CA LEU A 136 -12.14 -4.74 5.66
C LEU A 136 -11.67 -3.41 5.05
N VAL A 137 -11.55 -3.35 3.72
CA VAL A 137 -11.12 -2.17 2.99
C VAL A 137 -12.34 -1.46 2.43
N THR A 138 -12.60 -0.28 2.97
CA THR A 138 -13.72 0.58 2.59
C THR A 138 -13.21 1.90 2.00
N GLU A 139 -14.07 2.66 1.36
CA GLU A 139 -13.73 4.00 0.83
C GLU A 139 -13.20 4.96 1.90
N ALA A 140 -13.40 4.65 3.18
CA ALA A 140 -12.89 5.47 4.27
C ALA A 140 -11.42 5.21 4.60
N ASN A 141 -10.91 3.98 4.40
CA ASN A 141 -9.60 3.56 4.89
C ASN A 141 -8.66 2.99 3.82
N GLY A 142 -9.14 2.84 2.58
CA GLY A 142 -8.33 2.29 1.51
C GLY A 142 -9.01 2.27 0.15
N LEU A 143 -8.29 1.78 -0.83
CA LEU A 143 -8.72 1.62 -2.21
C LEU A 143 -8.54 0.16 -2.63
N VAL A 144 -9.36 -0.29 -3.57
CA VAL A 144 -9.27 -1.66 -4.11
C VAL A 144 -8.91 -1.57 -5.59
N PHE A 145 -8.05 -2.46 -6.08
CA PHE A 145 -7.60 -2.47 -7.46
C PHE A 145 -7.64 -3.89 -8.07
N ASP A 146 -7.78 -3.96 -9.39
CA ASP A 146 -7.82 -5.21 -10.16
C ASP A 146 -6.61 -5.38 -11.10
N SER A 147 -5.87 -4.30 -11.36
CA SER A 147 -4.77 -4.30 -12.33
C SER A 147 -3.59 -3.43 -11.87
N ALA A 148 -2.47 -3.59 -12.56
CA ALA A 148 -1.29 -2.76 -12.36
C ALA A 148 -1.55 -1.29 -12.71
N GLU A 149 -2.33 -1.03 -13.75
CA GLU A 149 -2.72 0.30 -14.20
C GLU A 149 -3.54 1.02 -13.15
N GLU A 150 -4.53 0.31 -12.57
CA GLU A 150 -5.40 0.87 -11.52
C GLU A 150 -4.60 1.16 -10.24
N LEU A 151 -3.72 0.23 -9.82
CA LEU A 151 -2.83 0.48 -8.68
C LEU A 151 -1.90 1.68 -8.95
N ALA A 152 -1.32 1.77 -10.15
CA ALA A 152 -0.46 2.90 -10.51
C ALA A 152 -1.22 4.22 -10.46
N GLN A 153 -2.47 4.26 -10.92
CA GLN A 153 -3.32 5.43 -10.85
C GLN A 153 -3.66 5.81 -9.42
N HIS A 154 -4.03 4.84 -8.57
CA HIS A 154 -4.29 5.08 -7.14
C HIS A 154 -3.07 5.66 -6.43
N VAL A 155 -1.88 5.07 -6.64
CA VAL A 155 -0.64 5.58 -6.04
C VAL A 155 -0.34 7.00 -6.52
N GLN A 156 -0.58 7.31 -7.80
CA GLN A 156 -0.40 8.64 -8.35
C GLN A 156 -1.35 9.65 -7.70
N ASP A 157 -2.65 9.35 -7.64
CA ASP A 157 -3.68 10.23 -7.08
C ASP A 157 -3.43 10.51 -5.59
N LEU A 158 -3.02 9.49 -4.84
CA LEU A 158 -2.65 9.61 -3.43
C LEU A 158 -1.39 10.46 -3.25
N ALA A 159 -0.38 10.26 -4.09
CA ALA A 159 0.86 11.04 -4.06
C ALA A 159 0.61 12.52 -4.38
N GLU A 160 -0.23 12.82 -5.37
CA GLU A 160 -0.65 14.19 -5.70
C GLU A 160 -1.44 14.81 -4.55
N SER A 161 -2.39 14.07 -3.99
CA SER A 161 -3.21 14.51 -2.85
C SER A 161 -2.37 14.78 -1.60
N GLN A 162 -1.34 13.97 -1.33
CA GLN A 162 -0.43 14.17 -0.20
C GLN A 162 0.39 15.47 -0.32
N LEU A 163 0.68 15.92 -1.52
CA LEU A 163 1.39 17.17 -1.78
C LEU A 163 0.48 18.39 -1.72
N SER A 164 -0.82 18.21 -1.91
CA SER A 164 -1.82 19.26 -1.79
C SER A 164 -2.01 19.65 -0.32
N GLU A 165 -2.24 20.96 -0.08
CA GLU A 165 -2.59 21.48 1.25
C GLU A 165 -4.10 21.38 1.55
N SER A 166 -4.89 20.85 0.61
CA SER A 166 -6.33 20.67 0.75
C SER A 166 -6.69 19.31 1.36
N ASP A 167 -7.88 19.18 1.92
CA ASP A 167 -8.48 17.94 2.40
C ASP A 167 -8.75 16.97 1.23
N GLY A 168 -7.66 16.38 0.71
CA GLY A 168 -7.71 15.46 -0.40
C GLY A 168 -7.94 14.01 0.02
N ILE A 169 -8.08 13.13 -0.97
CA ILE A 169 -8.34 11.69 -0.76
C ILE A 169 -7.32 11.04 0.18
N TYR A 170 -6.05 11.43 0.12
CA TYR A 170 -5.01 10.89 1.01
C TYR A 170 -5.33 11.18 2.48
N GLN A 171 -5.71 12.42 2.80
CA GLN A 171 -6.06 12.81 4.17
C GLN A 171 -7.29 12.06 4.68
N GLN A 172 -8.32 11.90 3.84
CA GLN A 172 -9.53 11.14 4.19
C GLN A 172 -9.20 9.69 4.52
N LEU A 173 -8.41 9.01 3.69
CA LEU A 173 -8.01 7.61 3.92
C LEU A 173 -7.13 7.47 5.17
N PHE A 174 -6.24 8.43 5.41
CA PHE A 174 -5.40 8.45 6.61
C PHE A 174 -6.24 8.61 7.89
N GLU A 175 -7.22 9.49 7.90
CA GLU A 175 -8.16 9.67 9.01
C GLU A 175 -9.02 8.42 9.24
N GLY A 176 -9.48 7.79 8.16
CA GLY A 176 -10.24 6.54 8.24
C GLY A 176 -9.41 5.36 8.77
N ALA A 177 -8.15 5.23 8.38
CA ALA A 177 -7.23 4.24 8.93
C ALA A 177 -6.95 4.54 10.43
N ALA A 178 -6.78 5.80 10.81
CA ALA A 178 -6.64 6.19 12.21
C ALA A 178 -7.90 5.89 13.03
N ALA A 179 -9.10 6.07 12.45
CA ALA A 179 -10.35 5.69 13.07
C ALA A 179 -10.47 4.18 13.26
N PHE A 180 -10.09 3.38 12.25
CA PHE A 180 -10.01 1.92 12.36
C PHE A 180 -9.10 1.48 13.51
N ARG A 181 -7.92 2.04 13.61
CA ARG A 181 -6.95 1.79 14.68
C ARG A 181 -7.51 2.10 16.08
N SER A 182 -8.43 3.06 16.19
CA SER A 182 -9.02 3.47 17.48
C SER A 182 -10.01 2.46 18.06
N ILE A 183 -10.48 1.51 17.25
CA ILE A 183 -11.44 0.48 17.68
C ILE A 183 -10.66 -0.68 18.29
N ASP A 184 -10.73 -0.83 19.60
CA ASP A 184 -10.14 -1.97 20.28
C ASP A 184 -10.95 -3.27 20.05
N TRP A 185 -10.29 -4.41 20.28
CA TRP A 185 -10.89 -5.73 20.08
C TRP A 185 -12.17 -5.93 20.92
N GLU A 186 -12.18 -5.48 22.18
CA GLU A 186 -13.32 -5.67 23.08
C GLU A 186 -14.55 -4.92 22.59
N THR A 187 -14.38 -3.68 22.16
CA THR A 187 -15.44 -2.85 21.57
C THR A 187 -15.99 -3.48 20.29
N ASN A 188 -15.11 -3.97 19.41
CA ASN A 188 -15.52 -4.60 18.17
C ASN A 188 -16.27 -5.93 18.42
N TYR A 189 -15.79 -6.74 19.36
CA TYR A 189 -16.43 -7.99 19.77
C TYR A 189 -17.83 -7.76 20.35
N LYS A 190 -17.99 -6.76 21.24
CA LYS A 190 -19.29 -6.42 21.79
C LYS A 190 -20.29 -5.98 20.71
N ARG A 191 -19.84 -5.16 19.76
CA ARG A 191 -20.68 -4.75 18.60
C ARG A 191 -21.12 -5.95 17.76
N ALA A 192 -20.23 -6.91 17.53
CA ALA A 192 -20.57 -8.12 16.78
C ALA A 192 -21.60 -8.97 17.51
N LEU A 193 -21.56 -9.08 18.85
CA LEU A 193 -22.53 -9.81 19.65
C LEU A 193 -23.92 -9.15 19.67
N GLU A 194 -24.00 -7.84 19.54
CA GLU A 194 -25.30 -7.11 19.50
C GLU A 194 -26.07 -7.33 18.18
N LEU A 195 -25.43 -7.94 17.18
CA LEU A 195 -26.05 -8.29 15.90
C LEU A 195 -26.75 -9.66 15.91
N PHE A 196 -26.65 -10.43 17.00
CA PHE A 196 -27.26 -11.73 17.21
C PHE A 196 -28.21 -11.70 18.41
#